data_20a99bd6cf271e0381313374dc677264
#
_entry.id   20a99bd6cf271e0381313374dc677264
#
_cell.length_a   1.000
_cell.length_b   1.000
_cell.length_c   1.000
_cell.angle_alpha   90.00
_cell.angle_beta   90.00
_cell.angle_gamma   90.00
#
_symmetry.space_group_name_H-M   'P 1'
#
loop_
_entity.id
_entity.type
_entity.pdbx_description
1 polymer ?
#
loop_
_entity_poly.entity_id
_entity_poly.type
_entity_poly.pdbx_seq_one_letter_code
_entity_poly.pdbx_strand_id
1 'polypeptide(L)'
;MAVSASTFRGFDPAAIEFMADLAANNDRAWFQPRKAEYERLIRDPFEALVAELADRLETRGIPLHADPKRSIFRIYRDTRFSRDKSPYKTHLGASFPWMEPGERGYEVVDGSAHGNGGYFNFQPGEMYVGGGMWMPDKGRLEAFRRAIVEDPDRVRAALEEPGFVAAFGSVTAHETYKRLPPDVPADHPMADLMRYKDVVFGRRLADDEVTSPRLPDTLADAFAAGMPVLRFLATIRA
;
A
#
# COMPACT_ATOMS: atom_id res chain seq x y z
N MET A 1 8.73 13.48 -26.79
CA MET A 1 7.76 14.54 -26.41
C MET A 1 7.38 14.25 -24.97
N ALA A 2 7.74 15.12 -24.03
CA ALA A 2 7.30 15.00 -22.64
C ALA A 2 5.79 15.25 -22.64
N VAL A 3 5.02 14.25 -22.24
CA VAL A 3 3.61 14.41 -21.91
C VAL A 3 3.61 15.35 -20.72
N SER A 4 3.05 16.55 -20.90
CA SER A 4 2.79 17.47 -19.78
C SER A 4 1.96 16.70 -18.76
N ALA A 5 2.56 16.33 -17.63
CA ALA A 5 1.82 15.71 -16.55
C ALA A 5 0.70 16.67 -16.15
N SER A 6 -0.55 16.24 -16.29
CA SER A 6 -1.68 17.05 -15.82
C SER A 6 -1.54 17.16 -14.31
N THR A 7 -1.65 18.37 -13.79
CA THR A 7 -1.64 18.61 -12.35
C THR A 7 -2.81 17.88 -11.69
N PHE A 8 -2.54 17.14 -10.62
CA PHE A 8 -3.58 16.48 -9.83
C PHE A 8 -4.47 17.53 -9.15
N ARG A 9 -5.77 17.41 -9.27
CA ARG A 9 -6.74 18.37 -8.74
C ARG A 9 -7.69 17.78 -7.68
N GLY A 10 -7.39 16.59 -7.19
CA GLY A 10 -8.31 15.76 -6.42
C GLY A 10 -9.07 14.80 -7.33
N PHE A 11 -9.53 13.68 -6.78
CA PHE A 11 -10.49 12.85 -7.49
C PHE A 11 -11.86 13.56 -7.55
N ASP A 12 -12.52 13.48 -8.69
CA ASP A 12 -13.91 13.91 -8.79
C ASP A 12 -14.79 13.00 -7.88
N PRO A 13 -15.75 13.51 -7.10
CA PRO A 13 -16.69 12.67 -6.38
C PRO A 13 -17.37 11.59 -7.23
N ALA A 14 -17.61 11.87 -8.52
CA ALA A 14 -18.11 10.88 -9.48
C ALA A 14 -17.18 9.67 -9.68
N ALA A 15 -15.89 9.77 -9.33
CA ALA A 15 -14.98 8.61 -9.35
C ALA A 15 -15.34 7.59 -8.26
N ILE A 16 -15.76 8.06 -7.09
CA ILE A 16 -16.21 7.21 -5.98
C ILE A 16 -17.51 6.51 -6.37
N GLU A 17 -18.46 7.27 -6.94
CA GLU A 17 -19.73 6.73 -7.43
C GLU A 17 -19.51 5.69 -8.55
N PHE A 18 -18.61 5.98 -9.51
CA PHE A 18 -18.28 5.05 -10.58
C PHE A 18 -17.74 3.71 -10.06
N MET A 19 -16.86 3.73 -9.05
CA MET A 19 -16.32 2.50 -8.47
C MET A 19 -17.37 1.73 -7.66
N ALA A 20 -18.31 2.41 -7.01
CA ALA A 20 -19.45 1.78 -6.36
C ALA A 20 -20.39 1.11 -7.39
N ASP A 21 -20.67 1.79 -8.48
CA ASP A 21 -21.48 1.26 -9.59
C ASP A 21 -20.79 0.07 -10.28
N LEU A 22 -19.47 0.13 -10.47
CA LEU A 22 -18.70 -1.00 -11.00
C LEU A 22 -18.77 -2.21 -10.05
N ALA A 23 -18.74 -1.99 -8.74
CA ALA A 23 -18.88 -3.09 -7.77
C ALA A 23 -20.27 -3.76 -7.85
N ALA A 24 -21.32 -2.97 -8.08
CA ALA A 24 -22.69 -3.44 -8.24
C ALA A 24 -22.96 -4.11 -9.61
N ASN A 25 -22.19 -3.74 -10.65
CA ASN A 25 -22.40 -4.16 -12.05
C ASN A 25 -21.10 -4.74 -12.65
N ASN A 26 -20.46 -5.69 -11.98
CA ASN A 26 -19.12 -6.16 -12.31
C ASN A 26 -19.13 -7.15 -13.49
N ASP A 27 -19.46 -6.65 -14.68
CA ASP A 27 -19.43 -7.39 -15.93
C ASP A 27 -18.89 -6.56 -17.12
N ARG A 28 -18.56 -7.25 -18.22
CA ARG A 28 -17.97 -6.60 -19.40
C ARG A 28 -18.98 -5.74 -20.15
N ALA A 29 -20.25 -6.09 -20.18
CA ALA A 29 -21.27 -5.36 -20.93
C ALA A 29 -21.51 -4.00 -20.26
N TRP A 30 -21.46 -3.94 -18.94
CA TRP A 30 -21.55 -2.67 -18.20
C TRP A 30 -20.30 -1.81 -18.37
N PHE A 31 -19.10 -2.40 -18.25
CA PHE A 31 -17.84 -1.65 -18.20
C PHE A 31 -17.39 -1.13 -19.57
N GLN A 32 -17.50 -1.94 -20.63
CA GLN A 32 -16.95 -1.60 -21.94
C GLN A 32 -17.48 -0.26 -22.51
N PRO A 33 -18.79 0.05 -22.46
CA PRO A 33 -19.29 1.35 -22.89
C PRO A 33 -18.80 2.53 -22.01
N ARG A 34 -18.41 2.25 -20.77
CA ARG A 34 -17.97 3.24 -19.76
C ARG A 34 -16.46 3.33 -19.61
N LYS A 35 -15.70 2.63 -20.43
CA LYS A 35 -14.23 2.59 -20.32
C LYS A 35 -13.60 3.99 -20.43
N ALA A 36 -14.07 4.83 -21.33
CA ALA A 36 -13.58 6.21 -21.45
C ALA A 36 -13.89 7.06 -20.20
N GLU A 37 -15.01 6.80 -19.55
CA GLU A 37 -15.37 7.44 -18.27
C GLU A 37 -14.46 6.97 -17.14
N TYR A 38 -14.18 5.67 -17.05
CA TYR A 38 -13.18 5.11 -16.12
C TYR A 38 -11.80 5.75 -16.31
N GLU A 39 -11.34 5.88 -17.56
CA GLU A 39 -10.06 6.52 -17.86
C GLU A 39 -10.04 7.96 -17.36
N ARG A 40 -11.03 8.76 -17.70
CA ARG A 40 -11.15 10.16 -17.31
C ARG A 40 -11.32 10.38 -15.80
N LEU A 41 -12.16 9.59 -15.13
CA LEU A 41 -12.50 9.81 -13.72
C LEU A 41 -11.49 9.20 -12.76
N ILE A 42 -10.83 8.10 -13.17
CA ILE A 42 -10.03 7.28 -12.25
C ILE A 42 -8.61 7.14 -12.75
N ARG A 43 -8.39 6.59 -13.96
CA ARG A 43 -7.06 6.23 -14.42
C ARG A 43 -6.15 7.45 -14.59
N ASP A 44 -6.60 8.46 -15.32
CA ASP A 44 -5.81 9.67 -15.60
C ASP A 44 -5.53 10.48 -14.32
N PRO A 45 -6.51 10.73 -13.41
CA PRO A 45 -6.24 11.37 -12.12
C PRO A 45 -5.30 10.54 -11.24
N PHE A 46 -5.39 9.22 -11.29
CA PHE A 46 -4.50 8.36 -10.51
C PHE A 46 -3.05 8.44 -11.01
N GLU A 47 -2.83 8.51 -12.32
CA GLU A 47 -1.51 8.72 -12.92
C GLU A 47 -0.93 10.09 -12.54
N ALA A 48 -1.76 11.14 -12.55
CA ALA A 48 -1.36 12.47 -12.10
C ALA A 48 -1.01 12.49 -10.59
N LEU A 49 -1.81 11.83 -9.74
CA LEU A 49 -1.53 11.67 -8.31
C LEU A 49 -0.17 11.02 -8.09
N VAL A 50 0.10 9.90 -8.76
CA VAL A 50 1.37 9.15 -8.58
C VAL A 50 2.56 9.96 -9.09
N ALA A 51 2.42 10.73 -10.17
CA ALA A 51 3.47 11.61 -10.68
C ALA A 51 3.82 12.70 -9.67
N GLU A 52 2.80 13.40 -9.12
CA GLU A 52 3.04 14.42 -8.11
C GLU A 52 3.57 13.84 -6.79
N LEU A 53 3.10 12.64 -6.40
CA LEU A 53 3.63 11.96 -5.22
C LEU A 53 5.11 11.61 -5.39
N ALA A 54 5.56 11.21 -6.59
CA ALA A 54 6.97 10.95 -6.87
C ALA A 54 7.84 12.18 -6.55
N ASP A 55 7.41 13.36 -7.00
CA ASP A 55 8.13 14.62 -6.73
C ASP A 55 8.18 14.94 -5.21
N ARG A 56 7.08 14.65 -4.47
CA ARG A 56 7.06 14.86 -3.01
C ARG A 56 7.99 13.88 -2.28
N LEU A 57 7.98 12.63 -2.68
CA LEU A 57 8.84 11.60 -2.08
C LEU A 57 10.32 11.93 -2.31
N GLU A 58 10.69 12.32 -3.52
CA GLU A 58 12.05 12.75 -3.85
C GLU A 58 12.46 13.98 -3.04
N THR A 59 11.65 15.05 -3.05
CA THR A 59 11.92 16.30 -2.33
C THR A 59 12.09 16.10 -0.83
N ARG A 60 11.33 15.16 -0.24
CA ARG A 60 11.37 14.85 1.20
C ARG A 60 12.40 13.76 1.56
N GLY A 61 13.12 13.21 0.59
CA GLY A 61 14.08 12.12 0.81
C GLY A 61 13.44 10.85 1.34
N ILE A 62 12.19 10.55 0.97
CA ILE A 62 11.47 9.34 1.35
C ILE A 62 11.82 8.26 0.32
N PRO A 63 12.47 7.15 0.70
CA PRO A 63 12.97 6.14 -0.23
C PRO A 63 11.86 5.17 -0.69
N LEU A 64 10.74 5.70 -1.13
CA LEU A 64 9.66 4.98 -1.77
C LEU A 64 9.59 5.39 -3.24
N HIS A 65 9.47 4.41 -4.12
CA HIS A 65 9.44 4.65 -5.55
C HIS A 65 8.01 4.74 -6.07
N ALA A 66 7.67 5.89 -6.66
CA ALA A 66 6.39 6.13 -7.32
C ALA A 66 6.61 6.30 -8.83
N ASP A 67 5.94 5.47 -9.62
CA ASP A 67 5.98 5.50 -11.10
C ASP A 67 4.54 5.38 -11.62
N PRO A 68 4.00 6.39 -12.34
CA PRO A 68 2.62 6.38 -12.85
C PRO A 68 2.26 5.16 -13.69
N LYS A 69 3.25 4.54 -14.35
CA LYS A 69 3.02 3.38 -15.22
C LYS A 69 3.13 2.04 -14.49
N ARG A 70 3.87 1.99 -13.37
CA ARG A 70 4.20 0.75 -12.66
C ARG A 70 3.53 0.64 -11.30
N SER A 71 3.38 1.75 -10.58
CA SER A 71 2.81 1.73 -9.23
C SER A 71 1.32 1.40 -9.21
N ILE A 72 0.57 1.78 -10.25
CA ILE A 72 -0.89 1.64 -10.28
C ILE A 72 -1.28 0.26 -10.77
N PHE A 73 -2.09 -0.44 -9.98
CA PHE A 73 -2.58 -1.76 -10.34
C PHE A 73 -3.59 -1.70 -11.48
N ARG A 74 -3.59 -2.74 -12.32
CA ARG A 74 -4.61 -2.89 -13.35
C ARG A 74 -5.99 -3.14 -12.74
N ILE A 75 -7.02 -2.61 -13.36
CA ILE A 75 -8.41 -2.83 -12.94
C ILE A 75 -8.89 -4.28 -13.18
N TYR A 76 -8.29 -4.98 -14.13
CA TYR A 76 -8.66 -6.36 -14.48
C TYR A 76 -8.22 -7.35 -13.41
N ARG A 77 -9.12 -8.28 -13.05
CA ARG A 77 -8.81 -9.40 -12.16
C ARG A 77 -8.22 -10.58 -12.94
N ASP A 78 -7.33 -11.31 -12.27
CA ASP A 78 -6.99 -12.66 -12.70
C ASP A 78 -8.03 -13.65 -12.13
N THR A 79 -8.91 -14.14 -13.00
CA THR A 79 -10.01 -15.01 -12.58
C THR A 79 -9.72 -16.49 -12.85
N ARG A 80 -8.52 -16.84 -13.32
CA ARG A 80 -8.18 -18.24 -13.72
C ARG A 80 -8.41 -19.22 -12.58
N PHE A 81 -7.97 -18.87 -11.37
CA PHE A 81 -8.06 -19.73 -10.18
C PHE A 81 -9.11 -19.29 -9.17
N SER A 82 -9.86 -18.20 -9.43
CA SER A 82 -10.89 -17.69 -8.55
C SER A 82 -12.24 -18.39 -8.79
N ARG A 83 -12.99 -18.63 -7.72
CA ARG A 83 -14.42 -19.04 -7.80
C ARG A 83 -15.29 -17.88 -8.31
N ASP A 84 -15.00 -16.68 -7.87
CA ASP A 84 -15.63 -15.46 -8.36
C ASP A 84 -15.02 -15.09 -9.73
N LYS A 85 -15.85 -15.05 -10.76
CA LYS A 85 -15.48 -14.77 -12.15
C LYS A 85 -15.71 -13.32 -12.56
N SER A 86 -16.03 -12.44 -11.61
CA SER A 86 -16.14 -10.98 -11.86
C SER A 86 -14.84 -10.46 -12.49
N PRO A 87 -14.92 -9.81 -13.67
CA PRO A 87 -13.74 -9.48 -14.47
C PRO A 87 -12.91 -8.31 -13.95
N TYR A 88 -13.47 -7.47 -13.08
CA TYR A 88 -12.82 -6.25 -12.60
C TYR A 88 -12.62 -6.26 -11.10
N LYS A 89 -11.59 -5.54 -10.64
CA LYS A 89 -11.42 -5.22 -9.23
C LYS A 89 -12.45 -4.15 -8.82
N THR A 90 -12.92 -4.21 -7.60
CA THR A 90 -13.81 -3.19 -7.00
C THR A 90 -13.04 -2.09 -6.28
N HIS A 91 -11.72 -2.12 -6.41
CA HIS A 91 -10.79 -1.11 -5.90
C HIS A 91 -9.67 -0.88 -6.90
N LEU A 92 -9.05 0.28 -6.83
CA LEU A 92 -7.79 0.57 -7.52
C LEU A 92 -6.73 0.90 -6.46
N GLY A 93 -5.61 0.21 -6.51
CA GLY A 93 -4.51 0.44 -5.60
C GLY A 93 -3.26 0.92 -6.32
N ALA A 94 -2.37 1.56 -5.56
CA ALA A 94 -1.01 1.82 -5.99
C ALA A 94 -0.04 1.41 -4.90
N SER A 95 1.09 0.82 -5.28
CA SER A 95 2.17 0.48 -4.37
C SER A 95 3.43 1.26 -4.68
N PHE A 96 4.18 1.55 -3.63
CA PHE A 96 5.37 2.38 -3.64
C PHE A 96 6.47 1.60 -2.92
N PRO A 97 7.19 0.72 -3.63
CA PRO A 97 8.20 -0.14 -3.02
C PRO A 97 9.33 0.69 -2.43
N TRP A 98 9.90 0.17 -1.34
CA TRP A 98 11.13 0.68 -0.79
C TRP A 98 12.27 0.48 -1.77
N MET A 99 13.03 1.52 -2.04
CA MET A 99 14.22 1.49 -2.86
C MET A 99 15.34 2.30 -2.22
N GLU A 100 16.48 1.65 -1.98
CA GLU A 100 17.67 2.36 -1.53
C GLU A 100 18.23 3.26 -2.64
N PRO A 101 18.88 4.38 -2.29
CA PRO A 101 19.49 5.25 -3.27
C PRO A 101 20.47 4.48 -4.18
N GLY A 102 20.21 4.50 -5.48
CA GLY A 102 21.01 3.79 -6.50
C GLY A 102 20.51 2.40 -6.88
N GLU A 103 19.54 1.84 -6.17
CA GLU A 103 18.84 0.62 -6.60
C GLU A 103 18.03 0.89 -7.87
N ARG A 104 18.06 -0.08 -8.81
CA ARG A 104 17.28 -0.01 -10.04
C ARG A 104 16.47 -1.28 -10.22
N GLY A 105 15.21 -1.10 -10.49
CA GLY A 105 14.28 -2.16 -10.83
C GLY A 105 13.59 -2.77 -9.59
N TYR A 106 12.28 -2.84 -9.68
CA TYR A 106 11.43 -3.60 -8.79
C TYR A 106 10.41 -4.33 -9.66
N GLU A 107 10.02 -5.51 -9.24
CA GLU A 107 8.92 -6.22 -9.86
C GLU A 107 7.63 -5.96 -9.10
N VAL A 108 6.62 -5.48 -9.83
CA VAL A 108 5.23 -5.53 -9.39
C VAL A 108 4.64 -6.82 -9.97
N VAL A 109 4.57 -7.85 -9.16
CA VAL A 109 4.00 -9.14 -9.58
C VAL A 109 2.48 -9.08 -9.41
N ASP A 110 1.75 -9.24 -10.50
CA ASP A 110 0.27 -9.35 -10.56
C ASP A 110 -0.52 -8.24 -9.86
N GLY A 111 0.05 -7.02 -9.78
CA GLY A 111 -0.62 -5.88 -9.15
C GLY A 111 -0.69 -5.98 -7.63
N SER A 112 0.18 -6.78 -7.03
CA SER A 112 0.52 -6.72 -5.62
C SER A 112 2.02 -6.44 -5.48
N ALA A 113 2.39 -5.41 -4.71
CA ALA A 113 3.77 -5.22 -4.33
C ALA A 113 4.09 -6.21 -3.21
N HIS A 114 4.72 -7.32 -3.57
CA HIS A 114 5.34 -8.16 -2.57
C HIS A 114 6.54 -7.43 -1.99
N GLY A 115 6.61 -7.30 -0.69
CA GLY A 115 7.76 -6.71 -0.04
C GLY A 115 7.45 -5.52 0.86
N ASN A 116 8.46 -4.70 1.10
CA ASN A 116 8.36 -3.53 1.94
C ASN A 116 8.07 -2.27 1.12
N GLY A 117 7.12 -1.46 1.57
CA GLY A 117 6.79 -0.21 0.88
C GLY A 117 5.52 0.47 1.37
N GLY A 118 5.16 1.52 0.66
CA GLY A 118 3.90 2.26 0.84
C GLY A 118 2.79 1.70 -0.05
N TYR A 119 1.56 1.98 0.32
CA TYR A 119 0.36 1.59 -0.42
C TYR A 119 -0.76 2.63 -0.27
N PHE A 120 -1.48 2.86 -1.34
CA PHE A 120 -2.71 3.65 -1.35
C PHE A 120 -3.85 2.84 -1.97
N ASN A 121 -5.01 2.80 -1.31
CA ASN A 121 -6.21 2.11 -1.77
C ASN A 121 -7.34 3.09 -2.06
N PHE A 122 -7.86 3.05 -3.27
CA PHE A 122 -9.04 3.77 -3.71
C PHE A 122 -10.20 2.79 -3.85
N GLN A 123 -11.02 2.69 -2.82
CA GLN A 123 -12.22 1.86 -2.77
C GLN A 123 -13.31 2.58 -2.01
N PRO A 124 -14.52 2.75 -2.57
CA PRO A 124 -15.64 3.36 -1.85
C PRO A 124 -15.85 2.75 -0.46
N GLY A 125 -15.87 3.58 0.59
CA GLY A 125 -16.00 3.16 1.99
C GLY A 125 -14.75 2.53 2.62
N GLU A 126 -13.69 2.27 1.84
CA GLU A 126 -12.43 1.68 2.31
C GLU A 126 -11.20 2.38 1.69
N MET A 127 -11.25 3.71 1.60
CA MET A 127 -10.08 4.50 1.22
C MET A 127 -9.04 4.45 2.33
N TYR A 128 -7.79 4.11 2.02
CA TYR A 128 -6.73 4.13 3.03
C TYR A 128 -5.33 4.34 2.45
N VAL A 129 -4.45 4.83 3.30
CA VAL A 129 -3.01 4.92 3.07
C VAL A 129 -2.27 4.16 4.15
N GLY A 130 -1.22 3.47 3.77
CA GLY A 130 -0.41 2.71 4.72
C GLY A 130 0.85 2.15 4.08
N GLY A 131 1.41 1.15 4.71
CA GLY A 131 2.62 0.49 4.23
C GLY A 131 2.98 -0.72 5.07
N GLY A 132 4.19 -1.22 4.84
CA GLY A 132 4.71 -2.35 5.59
C GLY A 132 5.27 -3.45 4.70
N MET A 133 5.41 -4.61 5.27
CA MET A 133 5.90 -5.82 4.61
C MET A 133 4.71 -6.73 4.29
N TRP A 134 4.25 -6.66 3.05
CA TRP A 134 3.09 -7.42 2.56
C TRP A 134 3.51 -8.74 1.93
N MET A 135 2.86 -9.84 2.33
CA MET A 135 3.08 -11.19 1.81
C MET A 135 4.58 -11.56 1.66
N PRO A 136 5.40 -11.39 2.71
CA PRO A 136 6.81 -11.75 2.64
C PRO A 136 6.99 -13.24 2.37
N ASP A 137 8.08 -13.60 1.72
CA ASP A 137 8.50 -15.00 1.67
C ASP A 137 8.84 -15.54 3.07
N LYS A 138 8.96 -16.87 3.15
CA LYS A 138 9.22 -17.57 4.41
C LYS A 138 10.53 -17.11 5.08
N GLY A 139 11.60 -16.94 4.29
CA GLY A 139 12.91 -16.54 4.79
C GLY A 139 12.87 -15.16 5.43
N ARG A 140 12.18 -14.23 4.78
CA ARG A 140 12.02 -12.86 5.28
C ARG A 140 11.15 -12.81 6.55
N LEU A 141 10.09 -13.63 6.62
CA LEU A 141 9.28 -13.73 7.83
C LEU A 141 10.05 -14.34 9.00
N GLU A 142 10.88 -15.34 8.74
CA GLU A 142 11.80 -15.91 9.75
C GLU A 142 12.85 -14.90 10.21
N ALA A 143 13.41 -14.10 9.29
CA ALA A 143 14.33 -13.03 9.64
C ALA A 143 13.68 -11.94 10.53
N PHE A 144 12.42 -11.60 10.27
CA PHE A 144 11.66 -10.69 11.13
C PHE A 144 11.51 -11.25 12.55
N ARG A 145 11.18 -12.54 12.68
CA ARG A 145 11.07 -13.20 13.99
C ARG A 145 12.42 -13.28 14.72
N ARG A 146 13.50 -13.56 14.00
CA ARG A 146 14.85 -13.50 14.59
C ARG A 146 15.17 -12.11 15.13
N ALA A 147 14.85 -11.04 14.37
CA ALA A 147 15.08 -9.67 14.83
C ALA A 147 14.32 -9.36 16.13
N ILE A 148 13.11 -9.90 16.33
CA ILE A 148 12.34 -9.74 17.57
C ILE A 148 13.05 -10.44 18.75
N VAL A 149 13.67 -11.60 18.53
CA VAL A 149 14.37 -12.35 19.58
C VAL A 149 15.74 -11.74 19.89
N GLU A 150 16.49 -11.35 18.86
CA GLU A 150 17.87 -10.88 18.99
C GLU A 150 17.97 -9.43 19.49
N ASP A 151 17.06 -8.57 19.04
CA ASP A 151 17.06 -7.14 19.39
C ASP A 151 15.63 -6.60 19.56
N PRO A 152 14.92 -7.00 20.63
CA PRO A 152 13.55 -6.57 20.88
C PRO A 152 13.44 -5.06 21.10
N ASP A 153 14.48 -4.41 21.61
CA ASP A 153 14.45 -2.97 21.86
C ASP A 153 14.49 -2.17 20.55
N ARG A 154 15.26 -2.62 19.57
CA ARG A 154 15.26 -2.02 18.23
C ARG A 154 13.90 -2.19 17.53
N VAL A 155 13.28 -3.35 17.66
CA VAL A 155 11.93 -3.59 17.12
C VAL A 155 10.96 -2.65 17.80
N ARG A 156 10.96 -2.57 19.11
CA ARG A 156 10.08 -1.69 19.89
C ARG A 156 10.29 -0.23 19.51
N ALA A 157 11.53 0.24 19.42
CA ALA A 157 11.84 1.60 19.03
C ALA A 157 11.27 2.00 17.67
N ALA A 158 11.21 1.07 16.71
CA ALA A 158 10.60 1.32 15.42
C ALA A 158 9.06 1.32 15.45
N LEU A 159 8.46 0.39 16.21
CA LEU A 159 7.00 0.19 16.24
C LEU A 159 6.28 1.14 17.22
N GLU A 160 6.98 1.65 18.22
CA GLU A 160 6.45 2.55 19.26
C GLU A 160 6.94 3.99 19.08
N GLU A 161 7.53 4.33 17.92
CA GLU A 161 7.92 5.72 17.63
C GLU A 161 6.69 6.63 17.71
N PRO A 162 6.76 7.75 18.48
CA PRO A 162 5.59 8.56 18.78
C PRO A 162 4.83 9.11 17.57
N GLY A 163 5.53 9.53 16.52
CA GLY A 163 4.91 10.01 15.29
C GLY A 163 4.19 8.90 14.53
N PHE A 164 4.78 7.70 14.48
CA PHE A 164 4.15 6.52 13.92
C PHE A 164 2.88 6.13 14.70
N VAL A 165 2.98 6.05 16.02
CA VAL A 165 1.85 5.68 16.88
C VAL A 165 0.72 6.72 16.77
N ALA A 166 1.04 8.01 16.72
CA ALA A 166 0.05 9.07 16.53
C ALA A 166 -0.68 8.97 15.19
N ALA A 167 0.01 8.55 14.12
CA ALA A 167 -0.54 8.45 12.77
C ALA A 167 -1.33 7.16 12.53
N PHE A 168 -0.88 6.02 13.07
CA PHE A 168 -1.38 4.69 12.71
C PHE A 168 -1.79 3.81 13.90
N GLY A 169 -1.47 4.20 15.12
CA GLY A 169 -1.67 3.42 16.33
C GLY A 169 -0.66 2.30 16.48
N SER A 170 -0.71 1.28 15.64
CA SER A 170 0.18 0.12 15.69
C SER A 170 0.31 -0.57 14.34
N VAL A 171 1.26 -1.47 14.22
CA VAL A 171 1.28 -2.45 13.12
C VAL A 171 0.22 -3.52 13.35
N THR A 172 -0.28 -4.05 12.25
CA THR A 172 -1.26 -5.14 12.21
C THR A 172 -0.82 -6.22 11.23
N ALA A 173 -1.59 -7.29 11.12
CA ALA A 173 -1.42 -8.31 10.09
C ALA A 173 -2.76 -8.61 9.42
N HIS A 174 -2.72 -8.89 8.11
CA HIS A 174 -3.89 -9.38 7.39
C HIS A 174 -4.22 -10.82 7.82
N GLU A 175 -3.17 -11.64 7.98
CA GLU A 175 -3.31 -13.00 8.49
C GLU A 175 -2.32 -13.28 9.63
N THR A 176 -2.74 -14.18 10.53
CA THR A 176 -1.91 -14.63 11.65
C THR A 176 -1.83 -16.15 11.72
N TYR A 177 -0.72 -16.67 12.25
CA TYR A 177 -0.64 -18.07 12.63
C TYR A 177 -1.42 -18.33 13.92
N LYS A 178 -2.10 -19.46 13.99
CA LYS A 178 -2.84 -19.88 15.21
C LYS A 178 -1.92 -20.20 16.38
N ARG A 179 -0.69 -20.63 16.11
CA ARG A 179 0.30 -21.04 17.11
C ARG A 179 1.56 -20.21 16.96
N LEU A 180 2.24 -19.97 18.07
CA LEU A 180 3.60 -19.43 18.07
C LEU A 180 4.57 -20.45 17.42
N PRO A 181 5.71 -19.96 16.89
CA PRO A 181 6.82 -20.84 16.55
C PRO A 181 7.24 -21.68 17.78
N PRO A 182 7.67 -22.95 17.57
CA PRO A 182 7.95 -23.87 18.68
C PRO A 182 8.97 -23.36 19.70
N ASP A 183 9.92 -22.54 19.24
CA ASP A 183 11.04 -22.04 20.06
C ASP A 183 10.74 -20.70 20.76
N VAL A 184 9.50 -20.21 20.65
CA VAL A 184 9.09 -18.92 21.24
C VAL A 184 8.26 -19.18 22.49
N PRO A 185 8.71 -18.68 23.67
CA PRO A 185 7.92 -18.73 24.91
C PRO A 185 6.57 -18.04 24.74
N ALA A 186 5.52 -18.63 25.30
CA ALA A 186 4.16 -18.09 25.21
C ALA A 186 4.00 -16.73 25.91
N ASP A 187 4.85 -16.45 26.88
CA ASP A 187 4.92 -15.21 27.65
C ASP A 187 5.89 -14.17 27.07
N HIS A 188 6.42 -14.40 25.88
CA HIS A 188 7.31 -13.44 25.22
C HIS A 188 6.57 -12.10 25.01
N PRO A 189 7.16 -10.93 25.38
CA PRO A 189 6.49 -9.63 25.31
C PRO A 189 5.92 -9.26 23.94
N MET A 190 6.51 -9.82 22.87
CA MET A 190 6.09 -9.60 21.46
C MET A 190 5.53 -10.87 20.82
N ALA A 191 4.92 -11.78 21.60
CA ALA A 191 4.38 -13.04 21.11
C ALA A 191 3.36 -12.84 19.96
N ASP A 192 2.55 -11.79 20.02
CA ASP A 192 1.54 -11.51 18.99
C ASP A 192 2.19 -11.14 17.66
N LEU A 193 3.27 -10.36 17.64
CA LEU A 193 4.00 -10.03 16.41
C LEU A 193 4.61 -11.28 15.75
N MET A 194 5.01 -12.25 16.53
CA MET A 194 5.59 -13.51 16.01
C MET A 194 4.56 -14.40 15.32
N ARG A 195 3.25 -14.16 15.54
CA ARG A 195 2.15 -14.83 14.83
C ARG A 195 1.84 -14.19 13.49
N TYR A 196 2.31 -12.98 13.22
CA TYR A 196 2.00 -12.25 12.00
C TYR A 196 2.57 -12.96 10.77
N LYS A 197 1.79 -13.02 9.69
CA LYS A 197 2.22 -13.49 8.36
C LYS A 197 2.65 -12.35 7.45
N ASP A 198 2.26 -11.15 7.78
CA ASP A 198 2.68 -9.88 7.20
C ASP A 198 2.74 -8.83 8.30
N VAL A 199 3.40 -7.69 8.05
CA VAL A 199 3.54 -6.61 9.03
C VAL A 199 3.17 -5.32 8.34
N VAL A 200 1.96 -4.86 8.55
CA VAL A 200 1.40 -3.71 7.85
C VAL A 200 0.83 -2.68 8.82
N PHE A 201 0.71 -1.46 8.34
CA PHE A 201 0.06 -0.37 9.04
C PHE A 201 -0.75 0.46 8.04
N GLY A 202 -1.73 1.20 8.53
CA GLY A 202 -2.49 2.10 7.68
C GLY A 202 -3.54 2.89 8.45
N ARG A 203 -4.00 3.98 7.84
CA ARG A 203 -5.15 4.74 8.31
C ARG A 203 -6.17 4.93 7.20
N ARG A 204 -7.41 5.02 7.57
CA ARG A 204 -8.47 5.40 6.64
C ARG A 204 -8.31 6.85 6.20
N LEU A 205 -8.72 7.12 4.98
CA LEU A 205 -8.87 8.46 4.42
C LEU A 205 -10.36 8.76 4.28
N ALA A 206 -10.75 9.96 4.63
CA ALA A 206 -12.09 10.45 4.37
C ALA A 206 -12.24 10.84 2.88
N ASP A 207 -13.45 10.87 2.37
CA ASP A 207 -13.71 11.19 0.96
C ASP A 207 -13.26 12.62 0.60
N ASP A 208 -13.32 13.56 1.54
CA ASP A 208 -12.83 14.93 1.36
C ASP A 208 -11.29 15.00 1.28
N GLU A 209 -10.56 14.12 1.96
CA GLU A 209 -9.11 13.99 1.78
C GLU A 209 -8.77 13.49 0.38
N VAL A 210 -9.52 12.50 -0.12
CA VAL A 210 -9.29 11.86 -1.42
C VAL A 210 -9.67 12.79 -2.60
N THR A 211 -10.73 13.56 -2.45
CA THR A 211 -11.17 14.54 -3.45
C THR A 211 -10.39 15.87 -3.37
N SER A 212 -9.51 16.03 -2.37
CA SER A 212 -8.67 17.21 -2.21
C SER A 212 -7.47 17.21 -3.17
N PRO A 213 -7.09 18.36 -3.76
CA PRO A 213 -5.85 18.50 -4.50
C PRO A 213 -4.60 18.32 -3.61
N ARG A 214 -4.75 18.28 -2.28
CA ARG A 214 -3.69 18.05 -1.31
C ARG A 214 -3.40 16.56 -1.07
N LEU A 215 -4.11 15.66 -1.69
CA LEU A 215 -3.90 14.21 -1.49
C LEU A 215 -2.44 13.75 -1.69
N PRO A 216 -1.65 14.26 -2.68
CA PRO A 216 -0.24 13.90 -2.78
C PRO A 216 0.57 14.25 -1.52
N ASP A 217 0.29 15.39 -0.88
CA ASP A 217 0.93 15.79 0.37
C ASP A 217 0.45 14.93 1.53
N THR A 218 -0.86 14.65 1.61
CA THR A 218 -1.45 13.74 2.62
C THR A 218 -0.81 12.36 2.59
N LEU A 219 -0.59 11.79 1.39
CA LEU A 219 0.08 10.50 1.23
C LEU A 219 1.56 10.57 1.63
N ALA A 220 2.26 11.62 1.22
CA ALA A 220 3.67 11.82 1.58
C ALA A 220 3.85 12.02 3.09
N ASP A 221 2.96 12.76 3.76
CA ASP A 221 2.93 12.92 5.22
C ASP A 221 2.72 11.58 5.94
N ALA A 222 1.79 10.77 5.45
CA ALA A 222 1.53 9.43 5.98
C ALA A 222 2.76 8.52 5.81
N PHE A 223 3.41 8.54 4.64
CA PHE A 223 4.63 7.75 4.42
C PHE A 223 5.79 8.25 5.28
N ALA A 224 5.94 9.56 5.48
CA ALA A 224 6.93 10.12 6.39
C ALA A 224 6.72 9.61 7.83
N ALA A 225 5.47 9.63 8.32
CA ALA A 225 5.13 9.07 9.64
C ALA A 225 5.37 7.56 9.73
N GLY A 226 5.22 6.82 8.64
CA GLY A 226 5.50 5.38 8.54
C GLY A 226 6.98 5.00 8.44
N MET A 227 7.87 5.99 8.23
CA MET A 227 9.30 5.74 7.95
C MET A 227 10.05 4.93 9.03
N PRO A 228 9.81 5.11 10.34
CA PRO A 228 10.48 4.29 11.35
C PRO A 228 10.27 2.79 11.13
N VAL A 229 9.02 2.40 10.88
CA VAL A 229 8.65 1.00 10.61
C VAL A 229 9.18 0.53 9.24
N LEU A 230 8.99 1.30 8.17
CA LEU A 230 9.44 0.94 6.83
C LEU A 230 10.96 0.77 6.77
N ARG A 231 11.73 1.66 7.43
CA ARG A 231 13.18 1.57 7.50
C ARG A 231 13.64 0.34 8.29
N PHE A 232 12.99 0.06 9.41
CA PHE A 232 13.26 -1.17 10.16
C PHE A 232 12.99 -2.40 9.27
N LEU A 233 11.83 -2.50 8.65
CA LEU A 233 11.46 -3.62 7.77
C LEU A 233 12.38 -3.75 6.55
N ALA A 234 12.96 -2.66 6.04
CA ALA A 234 13.94 -2.69 4.96
C ALA A 234 15.25 -3.38 5.37
N THR A 235 15.59 -3.43 6.66
CA THR A 235 16.75 -4.17 7.15
C THR A 235 16.52 -5.67 7.29
N ILE A 236 15.25 -6.12 7.24
CA ILE A 236 14.87 -7.53 7.35
C ILE A 236 15.11 -8.20 5.99
N ARG A 237 16.14 -9.01 5.92
CA ARG A 237 16.52 -9.75 4.70
C ARG A 237 16.56 -11.24 5.01
N ALA A 238 16.17 -12.07 4.02
CA ALA A 238 16.23 -13.53 4.09
C ALA A 238 17.66 -14.03 4.17
#